data_c0ac4bec9a0f2de4b860c691c9fb35fd
#
_entry.id   c0ac4bec9a0f2de4b860c691c9fb35fd
#
_cell.length_a   1.000
_cell.length_b   1.000
_cell.length_c   1.000
_cell.angle_alpha   90.00
_cell.angle_beta   90.00
_cell.angle_gamma   90.00
#
_symmetry.space_group_name_H-M   'P 1'
#
loop_
_entity.id
_entity.type
_entity.pdbx_description
1 polymer ?
#
loop_
_entity_poly.entity_id
_entity_poly.type
_entity_poly.pdbx_seq_one_letter_code
_entity_poly.pdbx_strand_id
1 'polypeptide(L)'
;EYVIILSGDQICKQDYADFLRFHKEKGAEFSVAVMEVDWKEASRFGLMVADEDDKITEFQEKPPVPKSNLASMGIYIFNWDVLKKYLEEDEADPNSKNDFGMNIIPALLRDGRKMYAYRFAGYWRDVGTIDSLWEANMEVLDPENSGIDIFDEKWKIYSRNPVLPAQKIGPR
;
A
#
# COMPACT_ATOMS: atom_id res chain seq x y z
N GLU A 1 -14.75 -14.71 4.27
CA GLU A 1 -14.67 -13.34 4.80
C GLU A 1 -13.33 -12.72 4.39
N TYR A 2 -13.30 -11.39 4.11
CA TYR A 2 -12.11 -10.70 3.64
C TYR A 2 -11.74 -9.59 4.60
N VAL A 3 -10.43 -9.31 4.71
CA VAL A 3 -9.88 -8.21 5.51
C VAL A 3 -9.03 -7.34 4.60
N ILE A 4 -9.25 -6.03 4.67
CA ILE A 4 -8.38 -5.02 4.06
C ILE A 4 -7.49 -4.44 5.15
N ILE A 5 -6.20 -4.38 4.89
CA ILE A 5 -5.20 -3.73 5.73
C ILE A 5 -4.68 -2.52 4.96
N LEU A 6 -4.68 -1.37 5.61
CA LEU A 6 -4.25 -0.09 5.04
C LEU A 6 -3.11 0.48 5.87
N SER A 7 -2.15 1.14 5.23
CA SER A 7 -1.16 1.95 5.91
C SER A 7 -1.74 3.31 6.30
N GLY A 8 -1.27 3.88 7.42
CA GLY A 8 -1.77 5.13 7.96
C GLY A 8 -1.06 6.40 7.45
N ASP A 9 0.02 6.23 6.68
CA ASP A 9 0.93 7.28 6.23
C ASP A 9 1.02 7.39 4.70
N GLN A 10 -0.07 7.06 4.00
CA GLN A 10 -0.10 7.06 2.54
C GLN A 10 -1.26 7.91 2.02
N ILE A 11 -0.99 8.61 0.93
CA ILE A 11 -1.98 9.40 0.22
C ILE A 11 -2.25 8.73 -1.12
N CYS A 12 -3.46 8.24 -1.31
CA CYS A 12 -3.92 7.71 -2.58
C CYS A 12 -5.44 7.87 -2.70
N LYS A 13 -5.93 7.78 -3.91
CA LYS A 13 -7.37 7.79 -4.21
C LYS A 13 -7.68 6.49 -4.93
N GLN A 14 -8.06 5.46 -4.17
CA GLN A 14 -8.23 4.09 -4.65
C GLN A 14 -9.65 3.58 -4.38
N ASP A 15 -10.26 2.93 -5.36
CA ASP A 15 -11.50 2.16 -5.19
C ASP A 15 -11.18 0.76 -4.65
N TYR A 16 -11.41 0.56 -3.37
CA TYR A 16 -11.20 -0.74 -2.72
C TYR A 16 -12.20 -1.81 -3.19
N ALA A 17 -13.34 -1.43 -3.77
CA ALA A 17 -14.27 -2.39 -4.33
C ALA A 17 -13.69 -3.05 -5.60
N ASP A 18 -12.98 -2.29 -6.43
CA ASP A 18 -12.26 -2.83 -7.59
C ASP A 18 -11.13 -3.76 -7.15
N PHE A 19 -10.37 -3.37 -6.14
CA PHE A 19 -9.31 -4.21 -5.59
C PHE A 19 -9.88 -5.52 -5.00
N LEU A 20 -10.99 -5.46 -4.28
CA LEU A 20 -11.65 -6.66 -3.77
C LEU A 20 -12.22 -7.55 -4.89
N ARG A 21 -12.72 -6.94 -5.97
CA ARG A 21 -13.18 -7.67 -7.16
C ARG A 21 -12.04 -8.46 -7.78
N PHE A 22 -10.91 -7.80 -8.03
CA PHE A 22 -9.69 -8.45 -8.52
C PHE A 22 -9.27 -9.64 -7.63
N HIS A 23 -9.22 -9.44 -6.31
CA HIS A 23 -8.88 -10.50 -5.36
C HIS A 23 -9.78 -11.73 -5.51
N LYS A 24 -11.08 -11.51 -5.65
CA LYS A 24 -12.07 -12.59 -5.85
C LYS A 24 -11.92 -13.27 -7.21
N GLU A 25 -11.75 -12.52 -8.28
CA GLU A 25 -11.61 -13.03 -9.65
C GLU A 25 -10.36 -13.90 -9.80
N LYS A 26 -9.25 -13.52 -9.19
CA LYS A 26 -8.01 -14.32 -9.14
C LYS A 26 -8.12 -15.53 -8.20
N GLY A 27 -9.17 -15.62 -7.38
CA GLY A 27 -9.27 -16.63 -6.33
C GLY A 27 -8.09 -16.55 -5.36
N ALA A 28 -7.64 -15.33 -5.09
CA ALA A 28 -6.50 -15.05 -4.25
C ALA A 28 -6.76 -15.38 -2.78
N GLU A 29 -5.71 -15.73 -2.05
CA GLU A 29 -5.68 -15.82 -0.60
C GLU A 29 -5.06 -14.56 0.02
N PHE A 30 -4.17 -13.92 -0.75
CA PHE A 30 -3.53 -12.63 -0.48
C PHE A 30 -3.45 -11.82 -1.76
N SER A 31 -3.75 -10.54 -1.67
CA SER A 31 -3.48 -9.57 -2.73
C SER A 31 -2.87 -8.31 -2.16
N VAL A 32 -1.93 -7.75 -2.88
CA VAL A 32 -1.28 -6.48 -2.52
C VAL A 32 -1.44 -5.48 -3.66
N ALA A 33 -1.81 -4.24 -3.31
CA ALA A 33 -1.75 -3.15 -4.26
C ALA A 33 -0.29 -2.77 -4.50
N VAL A 34 0.09 -2.68 -5.77
CA VAL A 34 1.44 -2.33 -6.20
C VAL A 34 1.41 -1.17 -7.19
N MET A 35 2.46 -0.38 -7.19
CA MET A 35 2.69 0.68 -8.17
C MET A 35 4.06 0.53 -8.80
N GLU A 36 4.15 0.81 -10.10
CA GLU A 36 5.45 0.91 -10.77
C GLU A 36 6.13 2.21 -10.36
N VAL A 37 7.32 2.10 -9.77
CA VAL A 37 8.14 3.23 -9.37
C VAL A 37 9.38 3.36 -10.26
N ASP A 38 10.03 4.53 -10.24
CA ASP A 38 11.34 4.66 -10.92
C ASP A 38 12.33 3.64 -10.32
N TRP A 39 13.08 2.97 -11.18
CA TRP A 39 14.10 2.00 -10.78
C TRP A 39 15.12 2.54 -9.76
N LYS A 40 15.38 3.86 -9.81
CA LYS A 40 16.28 4.53 -8.86
C LYS A 40 15.71 4.57 -7.44
N GLU A 41 14.39 4.58 -7.33
CA GLU A 41 13.67 4.63 -6.06
C GLU A 41 13.28 3.24 -5.55
N ALA A 42 13.33 2.23 -6.43
CA ALA A 42 12.80 0.89 -6.14
C ALA A 42 13.40 0.27 -4.86
N SER A 43 14.68 0.46 -4.60
CA SER A 43 15.36 -0.08 -3.40
C SER A 43 14.84 0.49 -2.06
N ARG A 44 13.98 1.52 -2.08
CA ARG A 44 13.37 2.08 -0.86
C ARG A 44 12.15 1.30 -0.40
N PHE A 45 11.58 0.46 -1.26
CA PHE A 45 10.31 -0.21 -1.06
C PHE A 45 10.45 -1.74 -0.95
N GLY A 46 9.46 -2.37 -0.36
CA GLY A 46 9.20 -3.78 -0.57
C GLY A 46 8.70 -4.00 -2.00
N LEU A 47 9.38 -4.88 -2.73
CA LEU A 47 9.12 -5.09 -4.16
C LEU A 47 8.51 -6.46 -4.42
N MET A 48 7.48 -6.49 -5.25
CA MET A 48 6.86 -7.73 -5.73
C MET A 48 7.42 -8.09 -7.10
N VAL A 49 7.82 -9.35 -7.27
CA VAL A 49 8.08 -9.94 -8.58
C VAL A 49 6.85 -10.75 -8.94
N ALA A 50 6.19 -10.42 -10.04
CA ALA A 50 4.99 -11.08 -10.51
C ALA A 50 5.17 -11.60 -11.94
N ASP A 51 4.45 -12.67 -12.27
CA ASP A 51 4.37 -13.21 -13.63
C ASP A 51 3.36 -12.43 -14.50
N GLU A 52 3.11 -12.92 -15.72
CA GLU A 52 2.21 -12.29 -16.69
C GLU A 52 0.75 -12.27 -16.22
N ASP A 53 0.37 -13.15 -15.29
CA ASP A 53 -0.96 -13.23 -14.68
C ASP A 53 -1.08 -12.43 -13.37
N ASP A 54 -0.06 -11.62 -13.06
CA ASP A 54 0.08 -10.87 -11.79
C ASP A 54 0.22 -11.76 -10.55
N LYS A 55 0.53 -13.05 -10.70
CA LYS A 55 0.83 -13.92 -9.58
C LYS A 55 2.21 -13.62 -9.04
N ILE A 56 2.29 -13.39 -7.73
CA ILE A 56 3.54 -13.06 -7.05
C ILE A 56 4.40 -14.32 -6.93
N THR A 57 5.62 -14.22 -7.44
CA THR A 57 6.62 -15.30 -7.44
C THR A 57 7.76 -15.06 -6.48
N GLU A 58 8.07 -13.78 -6.17
CA GLU A 58 9.12 -13.38 -5.23
C GLU A 58 8.74 -12.06 -4.55
N PHE A 59 9.23 -11.88 -3.33
CA PHE A 59 9.17 -10.62 -2.59
C PHE A 59 10.58 -10.23 -2.15
N GLN A 60 10.92 -8.95 -2.28
CA GLN A 60 12.21 -8.40 -1.88
C GLN A 60 12.00 -7.19 -0.97
N GLU A 61 12.39 -7.29 0.29
CA GLU A 61 12.32 -6.15 1.22
C GLU A 61 13.53 -5.24 1.04
N LYS A 62 13.28 -4.04 0.49
CA LYS A 62 14.29 -2.97 0.30
C LYS A 62 15.63 -3.48 -0.25
N PRO A 63 15.63 -4.19 -1.39
CA PRO A 63 16.81 -4.84 -1.90
C PRO A 63 17.85 -3.82 -2.42
N PRO A 64 19.16 -4.04 -2.20
CA PRO A 64 20.18 -3.16 -2.78
C PRO A 64 20.26 -3.27 -4.30
N VAL A 65 19.83 -4.38 -4.87
CA VAL A 65 19.71 -4.61 -6.33
C VAL A 65 18.32 -5.12 -6.62
N PRO A 66 17.39 -4.24 -7.05
CA PRO A 66 16.02 -4.60 -7.36
C PRO A 66 15.89 -5.52 -8.56
N LYS A 67 15.07 -6.57 -8.47
CA LYS A 67 14.65 -7.43 -9.60
C LYS A 67 13.36 -6.95 -10.25
N SER A 68 12.62 -6.08 -9.59
CA SER A 68 11.35 -5.52 -10.03
C SER A 68 11.26 -4.07 -9.58
N ASN A 69 10.38 -3.30 -10.22
CA ASN A 69 10.01 -1.95 -9.78
C ASN A 69 8.53 -1.87 -9.33
N LEU A 70 7.90 -3.02 -9.07
CA LEU A 70 6.56 -3.10 -8.51
C LEU A 70 6.62 -2.89 -7.00
N ALA A 71 6.52 -1.65 -6.56
CA ALA A 71 6.54 -1.30 -5.14
C ALA A 71 5.22 -1.67 -4.46
N SER A 72 5.32 -2.34 -3.32
CA SER A 72 4.17 -2.57 -2.44
C SER A 72 3.69 -1.24 -1.87
N MET A 73 2.40 -0.98 -2.01
CA MET A 73 1.75 0.19 -1.41
C MET A 73 1.43 -0.01 0.08
N GLY A 74 1.73 -1.18 0.67
CA GLY A 74 1.32 -1.48 2.04
C GLY A 74 -0.21 -1.62 2.21
N ILE A 75 -0.91 -1.84 1.10
CA ILE A 75 -2.36 -2.03 1.06
C ILE A 75 -2.64 -3.47 0.67
N TYR A 76 -3.26 -4.24 1.56
CA TYR A 76 -3.43 -5.68 1.41
C TYR A 76 -4.88 -6.11 1.51
N ILE A 77 -5.26 -7.17 0.77
CA ILE A 77 -6.49 -7.93 1.00
C ILE A 77 -6.11 -9.37 1.32
N PHE A 78 -6.69 -9.90 2.38
CA PHE A 78 -6.54 -11.29 2.80
C PHE A 78 -7.89 -11.99 2.90
N ASN A 79 -7.90 -13.29 2.66
CA ASN A 79 -8.91 -14.16 3.24
C ASN A 79 -8.69 -14.20 4.75
N TRP A 80 -9.76 -13.97 5.54
CA TRP A 80 -9.66 -13.90 7.00
C TRP A 80 -9.01 -15.12 7.63
N ASP A 81 -9.43 -16.32 7.21
CA ASP A 81 -8.91 -17.57 7.78
C ASP A 81 -7.40 -17.73 7.53
N VAL A 82 -6.92 -17.28 6.37
CA VAL A 82 -5.50 -17.28 6.04
C VAL A 82 -4.75 -16.28 6.91
N LEU A 83 -5.22 -15.03 6.96
CA LEU A 83 -4.58 -14.00 7.77
C LEU A 83 -4.48 -14.42 9.24
N LYS A 84 -5.59 -14.88 9.82
CA LYS A 84 -5.65 -15.31 11.21
C LYS A 84 -4.60 -16.37 11.51
N LYS A 85 -4.53 -17.42 10.68
CA LYS A 85 -3.55 -18.49 10.84
C LYS A 85 -2.11 -17.97 10.89
N TYR A 86 -1.73 -17.14 9.91
CA TYR A 86 -0.35 -16.64 9.83
C TYR A 86 -0.01 -15.65 10.95
N LEU A 87 -0.97 -14.84 11.41
CA LEU A 87 -0.77 -13.97 12.56
C LEU A 87 -0.58 -14.75 13.87
N GLU A 88 -1.36 -15.81 14.09
CA GLU A 88 -1.23 -16.68 15.26
C GLU A 88 0.10 -17.45 15.26
N GLU A 89 0.54 -17.94 14.09
CA GLU A 89 1.83 -18.61 13.93
C GLU A 89 3.02 -17.65 14.12
N ASP A 90 2.90 -16.42 13.61
CA ASP A 90 3.93 -15.38 13.73
C ASP A 90 4.07 -14.87 15.18
N GLU A 91 2.95 -14.66 15.87
CA GLU A 91 2.94 -14.27 17.30
C GLU A 91 3.57 -15.34 18.20
N ALA A 92 3.44 -16.61 17.82
CA ALA A 92 4.03 -17.73 18.57
C ALA A 92 5.55 -17.87 18.35
N ASP A 93 6.12 -17.24 17.31
CA ASP A 93 7.56 -17.28 17.02
C ASP A 93 8.28 -16.17 17.81
N PRO A 94 9.12 -16.51 18.82
CA PRO A 94 9.85 -15.52 19.61
C PRO A 94 10.92 -14.77 18.80
N ASN A 95 11.26 -15.22 17.59
CA ASN A 95 12.21 -14.55 16.69
C ASN A 95 11.52 -13.67 15.64
N SER A 96 10.20 -13.68 15.60
CA SER A 96 9.45 -12.83 14.67
C SER A 96 9.68 -11.34 14.96
N LYS A 97 9.59 -10.54 13.91
CA LYS A 97 9.57 -9.08 13.98
C LYS A 97 8.14 -8.53 14.01
N ASN A 98 7.13 -9.40 13.91
CA ASN A 98 5.72 -9.05 13.79
C ASN A 98 5.50 -8.06 12.62
N ASP A 99 6.10 -8.36 11.47
CA ASP A 99 6.12 -7.49 10.30
C ASP A 99 5.64 -8.24 9.06
N PHE A 100 4.75 -7.59 8.28
CA PHE A 100 4.19 -8.21 7.08
C PHE A 100 5.26 -8.54 6.04
N GLY A 101 6.19 -7.60 5.78
CA GLY A 101 7.25 -7.77 4.78
C GLY A 101 8.31 -8.79 5.23
N MET A 102 8.68 -8.77 6.51
CA MET A 102 9.76 -9.63 7.01
C MET A 102 9.29 -11.03 7.38
N ASN A 103 8.03 -11.21 7.76
CA ASN A 103 7.54 -12.47 8.31
C ASN A 103 6.37 -13.05 7.51
N ILE A 104 5.24 -12.34 7.43
CA ILE A 104 3.98 -12.89 6.90
C ILE A 104 4.08 -13.16 5.39
N ILE A 105 4.52 -12.18 4.58
CA ILE A 105 4.61 -12.33 3.12
C ILE A 105 5.60 -13.43 2.72
N PRO A 106 6.83 -13.50 3.30
CA PRO A 106 7.73 -14.62 3.05
C PRO A 106 7.17 -15.98 3.46
N ALA A 107 6.42 -16.06 4.57
CA ALA A 107 5.78 -17.31 4.99
C ALA A 107 4.71 -17.76 4.00
N LEU A 108 3.85 -16.84 3.53
CA LEU A 108 2.85 -17.13 2.49
C LEU A 108 3.49 -17.64 1.18
N LEU A 109 4.60 -17.01 0.75
CA LEU A 109 5.34 -17.43 -0.44
C LEU A 109 5.93 -18.82 -0.28
N ARG A 110 6.60 -19.08 0.85
CA ARG A 110 7.19 -20.38 1.17
C ARG A 110 6.16 -21.50 1.13
N ASP A 111 4.96 -21.23 1.62
CA ASP A 111 3.86 -22.19 1.69
C ASP A 111 3.07 -22.29 0.37
N GLY A 112 3.48 -21.58 -0.68
CA GLY A 112 2.88 -21.65 -2.01
C GLY A 112 1.46 -21.09 -2.08
N ARG A 113 1.12 -20.12 -1.22
CA ARG A 113 -0.22 -19.50 -1.21
C ARG A 113 -0.51 -18.75 -2.49
N LYS A 114 -1.79 -18.59 -2.81
CA LYS A 114 -2.26 -17.85 -3.99
C LYS A 114 -2.16 -16.35 -3.73
N MET A 115 -1.06 -15.76 -4.19
CA MET A 115 -0.71 -14.36 -3.96
C MET A 115 -0.70 -13.59 -5.28
N TYR A 116 -1.35 -12.43 -5.32
CA TYR A 116 -1.45 -11.62 -6.53
C TYR A 116 -1.16 -10.14 -6.29
N ALA A 117 -0.55 -9.50 -7.29
CA ALA A 117 -0.24 -8.08 -7.32
C ALA A 117 -1.33 -7.33 -8.08
N TYR A 118 -2.08 -6.46 -7.39
CA TYR A 118 -3.04 -5.56 -8.02
C TYR A 118 -2.32 -4.29 -8.48
N ARG A 119 -2.19 -4.10 -9.78
CA ARG A 119 -1.52 -2.92 -10.35
C ARG A 119 -2.42 -1.71 -10.21
N PHE A 120 -2.10 -0.86 -9.27
CA PHE A 120 -2.79 0.40 -9.07
C PHE A 120 -2.31 1.43 -10.09
N ALA A 121 -3.26 2.13 -10.70
CA ALA A 121 -3.00 3.26 -11.59
C ALA A 121 -3.65 4.50 -11.01
N GLY A 122 -2.86 5.46 -10.58
CA GLY A 122 -3.35 6.70 -9.98
C GLY A 122 -2.27 7.36 -9.13
N TYR A 123 -2.67 8.40 -8.41
CA TYR A 123 -1.76 9.07 -7.48
C TYR A 123 -1.54 8.22 -6.22
N TRP A 124 -0.29 8.02 -5.89
CA TRP A 124 0.15 7.42 -4.64
C TRP A 124 1.42 8.09 -4.14
N ARG A 125 1.45 8.42 -2.85
CA ARG A 125 2.60 8.98 -2.17
C ARG A 125 2.72 8.38 -0.77
N ASP A 126 3.89 7.85 -0.47
CA ASP A 126 4.30 7.50 0.88
C ASP A 126 4.84 8.78 1.57
N VAL A 127 4.25 9.15 2.69
CA VAL A 127 4.61 10.38 3.45
C VAL A 127 5.37 10.08 4.73
N GLY A 128 6.17 9.02 4.73
CA GLY A 128 6.99 8.59 5.87
C GLY A 128 8.16 9.53 6.24
N THR A 129 8.41 10.60 5.47
CA THR A 129 9.42 11.62 5.77
C THR A 129 8.82 13.02 5.73
N ILE A 130 9.47 14.00 6.41
CA ILE A 130 9.02 15.39 6.40
C ILE A 130 9.05 15.97 4.98
N ASP A 131 10.06 15.62 4.19
CA ASP A 131 10.20 16.09 2.81
C ASP A 131 9.06 15.55 1.94
N SER A 132 8.78 14.23 2.01
CA SER A 132 7.67 13.63 1.25
C SER A 132 6.30 14.15 1.68
N LEU A 133 6.11 14.45 2.97
CA LEU A 133 4.89 15.10 3.46
C LEU A 133 4.75 16.52 2.88
N TRP A 134 5.84 17.30 2.84
CA TRP A 134 5.83 18.63 2.26
C TRP A 134 5.54 18.58 0.74
N GLU A 135 6.23 17.70 0.02
CA GLU A 135 6.00 17.47 -1.42
C GLU A 135 4.54 17.11 -1.71
N ALA A 136 3.97 16.16 -0.95
CA ALA A 136 2.57 15.78 -1.11
C ALA A 136 1.60 16.94 -0.89
N ASN A 137 1.87 17.81 0.10
CA ASN A 137 1.07 19.02 0.29
C ASN A 137 1.19 19.99 -0.89
N MET A 138 2.37 20.13 -1.49
CA MET A 138 2.55 20.98 -2.67
C MET A 138 1.87 20.40 -3.90
N GLU A 139 1.92 19.07 -4.07
CA GLU A 139 1.26 18.37 -5.18
C GLU A 139 -0.27 18.52 -5.15
N VAL A 140 -0.88 18.51 -3.97
CA VAL A 140 -2.33 18.73 -3.81
C VAL A 140 -2.78 20.13 -4.27
N LEU A 141 -1.86 21.13 -4.28
CA LEU A 141 -2.15 22.47 -4.76
C LEU A 141 -2.14 22.59 -6.29
N ASP A 142 -1.62 21.57 -6.97
CA ASP A 142 -1.50 21.52 -8.43
C ASP A 142 -2.14 20.22 -8.99
N PRO A 143 -3.47 20.09 -8.94
CA PRO A 143 -4.16 18.87 -9.34
C PRO A 143 -4.01 18.54 -10.83
N GLU A 144 -3.76 19.54 -11.68
CA GLU A 144 -3.59 19.34 -13.12
C GLU A 144 -2.32 18.56 -13.46
N ASN A 145 -1.24 18.75 -12.69
CA ASN A 145 0.04 18.10 -12.92
C ASN A 145 0.30 16.92 -11.98
N SER A 146 -0.25 16.95 -10.76
CA SER A 146 -0.01 15.89 -9.77
C SER A 146 -0.85 14.64 -9.96
N GLY A 147 -2.01 14.76 -10.62
CA GLY A 147 -2.94 13.65 -10.81
C GLY A 147 -3.81 13.34 -9.60
N ILE A 148 -3.80 14.17 -8.53
CA ILE A 148 -4.72 14.09 -7.41
C ILE A 148 -5.58 15.35 -7.31
N ASP A 149 -6.89 15.20 -7.48
CA ASP A 149 -7.87 16.25 -7.22
C ASP A 149 -8.68 15.91 -5.96
N ILE A 150 -8.44 16.66 -4.89
CA ILE A 150 -9.18 16.51 -3.62
C ILE A 150 -10.53 17.22 -3.65
N PHE A 151 -10.81 18.07 -4.65
CA PHE A 151 -12.07 18.78 -4.84
C PHE A 151 -13.00 18.12 -5.85
N ASP A 152 -12.64 16.96 -6.37
CA ASP A 152 -13.46 16.19 -7.31
C ASP A 152 -14.86 15.92 -6.74
N GLU A 153 -15.88 16.55 -7.34
CA GLU A 153 -17.27 16.42 -6.89
C GLU A 153 -17.84 15.01 -7.09
N LYS A 154 -17.28 14.23 -8.02
CA LYS A 154 -17.74 12.87 -8.31
C LYS A 154 -17.16 11.84 -7.33
N TRP A 155 -16.03 12.15 -6.75
CA TRP A 155 -15.36 11.31 -5.77
C TRP A 155 -14.85 12.16 -4.61
N LYS A 156 -15.75 12.56 -3.75
CA LYS A 156 -15.48 13.46 -2.62
C LYS A 156 -14.64 12.77 -1.54
N ILE A 157 -13.63 13.48 -1.08
CA ILE A 157 -12.87 13.11 0.11
C ILE A 157 -13.51 13.79 1.31
N TYR A 158 -13.93 13.00 2.29
CA TYR A 158 -14.58 13.50 3.50
C TYR A 158 -13.60 13.51 4.66
N SER A 159 -13.58 14.61 5.43
CA SER A 159 -12.84 14.70 6.67
C SER A 159 -13.71 15.30 7.76
N ARG A 160 -13.36 15.03 9.02
CA ARG A 160 -13.99 15.69 10.16
C ARG A 160 -13.29 17.01 10.41
N ASN A 161 -13.94 18.11 10.01
CA ASN A 161 -13.46 19.46 10.30
C ASN A 161 -14.20 20.03 11.51
N PRO A 162 -13.63 20.03 12.73
CA PRO A 162 -14.22 20.71 13.86
C PRO A 162 -14.25 22.23 13.61
N VAL A 163 -15.33 22.89 14.04
CA VAL A 163 -15.38 24.35 14.02
C VAL A 163 -14.43 24.87 15.09
N LEU A 164 -13.34 25.48 14.66
CA LEU A 164 -12.31 26.08 15.51
C LEU A 164 -12.37 27.61 15.36
N PRO A 165 -11.92 28.37 16.40
CA PRO A 165 -11.79 29.82 16.27
C PRO A 165 -10.78 30.15 15.15
N ALA A 166 -10.92 31.36 14.62
CA ALA A 166 -10.00 31.86 13.60
C ALA A 166 -8.54 31.79 14.08
N GLN A 167 -7.65 31.42 13.16
CA GLN A 167 -6.22 31.38 13.43
C GLN A 167 -5.70 32.78 13.77
N LYS A 168 -4.96 32.91 14.90
CA LYS A 168 -4.29 34.13 15.30
C LYS A 168 -2.80 33.97 15.11
N ILE A 169 -2.23 34.77 14.21
CA ILE A 169 -0.77 34.90 14.03
C ILE A 169 -0.32 36.14 14.79
N GLY A 170 0.48 35.91 15.81
CA GLY A 170 1.07 37.03 16.60
C GLY A 170 2.35 37.57 15.94
N PRO A 171 2.77 38.78 16.27
CA PRO A 171 4.11 39.25 15.93
C PRO A 171 5.13 38.37 16.66
N ARG A 172 6.23 38.05 15.96
CA ARG A 172 7.41 37.44 16.60
C ARG A 172 8.13 38.46 17.45
#